data_629d87542bbd0e97b8014bef721e2491
#
_entry.id   629d87542bbd0e97b8014bef721e2491
#
_cell.length_a   1.000
_cell.length_b   1.000
_cell.length_c   1.000
_cell.angle_alpha   90.00
_cell.angle_beta   90.00
_cell.angle_gamma   90.00
#
_symmetry.space_group_name_H-M   'P 1'
#
loop_
_entity.id
_entity.type
_entity.pdbx_description
1 polymer ?
#
loop_
_entity_poly.entity_id
_entity_poly.type
_entity_poly.pdbx_seq_one_letter_code
_entity_poly.pdbx_strand_id
1 'polypeptide(L)'
;MKKLVIVIFGASGDLAKRKLMPALYTLYSGGRLPEGFSILGIGRTEYTDARYQEYIMSELSKFVASKEQVEDKMRDFCSHLHYQTLDPAEVEGYHLLDGRLQEFTGEQKPDNLLFYLATPPSLYGVIPLHLKAAGLNRPDTRIIVEKPFGYDLESARKLNSIYASVFKEHQIYRIDHFLGKETAQNILAFRFANGIFEPLWNRNYIDYVEITAVENLGIEGRGGFYEGAGALRDMVQNHLIQLVALTALEPPAVFNADNFRNEVVKVYESLAPLTEEDLEEHIVRGQYTASGSKAGYREEKNVAPDSRTETYIAMKIGINNWRWKGVPFYIRTGKQMPTKVTEIVVHFRETPHQMFRCEGGHCPRANKLILRLQPNEGIVLKFGMKTPGPGFDVKQVMMDFSYDQLGGLPTGDAYARLIEDCIQGDPTLFTRSDAVEASWRFFDPVLRYWKEHTDAPLYGYPVGTWGPLESEAMMHEHGAEWTNPCKNLTNTDEYCEL
;
A
#
# COMPACT_ATOMS: atom_id res chain seq x y z
N MET A 1 23.30 26.80 -4.81
CA MET A 1 22.02 26.06 -4.92
C MET A 1 22.27 24.61 -4.57
N LYS A 2 21.37 23.97 -3.80
CA LYS A 2 21.50 22.54 -3.48
C LYS A 2 21.27 21.71 -4.74
N LYS A 3 22.24 20.87 -5.12
CA LYS A 3 22.15 20.02 -6.30
C LYS A 3 21.53 18.67 -5.92
N LEU A 4 20.39 18.33 -6.53
CA LEU A 4 19.71 17.05 -6.38
C LEU A 4 20.07 16.14 -7.55
N VAL A 5 20.56 14.95 -7.29
CA VAL A 5 20.71 13.90 -8.29
C VAL A 5 19.88 12.68 -7.91
N ILE A 6 19.00 12.25 -8.80
CA ILE A 6 18.18 11.04 -8.64
C ILE A 6 18.72 9.99 -9.61
N VAL A 7 19.18 8.86 -9.08
CA VAL A 7 19.67 7.72 -9.87
C VAL A 7 18.64 6.61 -9.82
N ILE A 8 18.09 6.22 -10.96
CA ILE A 8 17.03 5.20 -11.06
C ILE A 8 17.61 3.93 -11.67
N PHE A 9 17.81 2.89 -10.85
CA PHE A 9 18.14 1.55 -11.34
C PHE A 9 16.89 0.89 -11.92
N GLY A 10 16.98 0.35 -13.14
CA GLY A 10 15.82 -0.19 -13.88
C GLY A 10 15.02 0.86 -14.64
N ALA A 11 15.67 1.95 -15.06
CA ALA A 11 15.06 3.13 -15.66
C ALA A 11 14.37 2.89 -17.02
N SER A 12 14.66 1.80 -17.71
CA SER A 12 13.96 1.37 -18.94
C SER A 12 12.75 0.46 -18.66
N GLY A 13 12.51 0.12 -17.38
CA GLY A 13 11.46 -0.80 -16.94
C GLY A 13 10.06 -0.20 -16.89
N ASP A 14 9.07 -1.06 -16.66
CA ASP A 14 7.65 -0.69 -16.64
C ASP A 14 7.31 0.28 -15.49
N LEU A 15 7.84 0.05 -14.30
CA LEU A 15 7.63 0.92 -13.13
C LEU A 15 8.18 2.33 -13.40
N ALA A 16 9.39 2.44 -13.95
CA ALA A 16 10.01 3.73 -14.24
C ALA A 16 9.15 4.56 -15.20
N LYS A 17 8.73 3.99 -16.34
CA LYS A 17 7.97 4.72 -17.35
C LYS A 17 6.54 5.03 -16.97
N ARG A 18 5.85 4.12 -16.24
CA ARG A 18 4.42 4.27 -15.92
C ARG A 18 4.14 4.98 -14.62
N LYS A 19 5.10 5.01 -13.70
CA LYS A 19 4.92 5.56 -12.36
C LYS A 19 5.95 6.61 -12.00
N LEU A 20 7.24 6.29 -12.08
CA LEU A 20 8.26 7.19 -11.57
C LEU A 20 8.45 8.44 -12.44
N MET A 21 8.53 8.29 -13.76
CA MET A 21 8.69 9.46 -14.64
C MET A 21 7.46 10.37 -14.63
N PRO A 22 6.22 9.87 -14.66
CA PRO A 22 5.04 10.72 -14.46
C PRO A 22 5.02 11.42 -13.10
N ALA A 23 5.41 10.73 -12.02
CA ALA A 23 5.49 11.32 -10.68
C ALA A 23 6.55 12.44 -10.60
N LEU A 24 7.74 12.19 -11.13
CA LEU A 24 8.82 13.21 -11.21
C LEU A 24 8.43 14.38 -12.08
N TYR A 25 7.76 14.14 -13.21
CA TYR A 25 7.21 15.22 -14.05
C TYR A 25 6.15 16.04 -13.31
N THR A 26 5.30 15.38 -12.52
CA THR A 26 4.31 16.09 -11.66
C THR A 26 5.00 16.98 -10.64
N LEU A 27 6.06 16.51 -9.98
CA LEU A 27 6.86 17.32 -9.07
C LEU A 27 7.53 18.50 -9.78
N TYR A 28 8.10 18.25 -10.96
CA TYR A 28 8.73 19.28 -11.78
C TYR A 28 7.73 20.36 -12.23
N SER A 29 6.62 19.95 -12.83
CA SER A 29 5.60 20.87 -13.35
C SER A 29 4.94 21.71 -12.24
N GLY A 30 4.90 21.18 -11.02
CA GLY A 30 4.43 21.85 -9.80
C GLY A 30 5.49 22.72 -9.11
N GLY A 31 6.71 22.83 -9.64
CA GLY A 31 7.80 23.62 -9.04
C GLY A 31 8.33 23.04 -7.72
N ARG A 32 8.15 21.74 -7.50
CA ARG A 32 8.55 21.03 -6.26
C ARG A 32 9.93 20.37 -6.34
N LEU A 33 10.53 20.30 -7.53
CA LEU A 33 11.94 19.91 -7.68
C LEU A 33 12.83 21.15 -7.60
N PRO A 34 14.03 21.07 -7.01
CA PRO A 34 14.99 22.20 -7.02
C PRO A 34 15.49 22.47 -8.43
N GLU A 35 15.79 23.75 -8.76
CA GLU A 35 16.24 24.17 -10.10
C GLU A 35 17.46 23.41 -10.65
N GLY A 36 18.35 22.93 -9.78
CA GLY A 36 19.56 22.20 -10.17
C GLY A 36 19.41 20.67 -10.06
N PHE A 37 18.25 20.09 -10.40
CA PHE A 37 18.09 18.64 -10.40
C PHE A 37 18.62 17.97 -11.67
N SER A 38 19.06 16.72 -11.55
CA SER A 38 19.36 15.81 -12.66
C SER A 38 18.84 14.42 -12.35
N ILE A 39 18.39 13.69 -13.34
CA ILE A 39 17.92 12.30 -13.22
C ILE A 39 18.81 11.42 -14.10
N LEU A 40 19.47 10.42 -13.48
CA LEU A 40 20.29 9.45 -14.18
C LEU A 40 19.60 8.10 -14.21
N GLY A 41 19.15 7.68 -15.37
CA GLY A 41 18.63 6.31 -15.59
C GLY A 41 19.75 5.30 -15.72
N ILE A 42 19.62 4.17 -15.03
CA ILE A 42 20.53 3.01 -15.10
C ILE A 42 19.76 1.79 -15.60
N GLY A 43 20.32 1.07 -16.56
CA GLY A 43 19.75 -0.20 -17.03
C GLY A 43 20.62 -0.87 -18.07
N ARG A 44 20.24 -2.10 -18.46
CA ARG A 44 20.98 -2.94 -19.42
C ARG A 44 20.73 -2.56 -20.88
N THR A 45 19.65 -1.86 -21.16
CA THR A 45 19.34 -1.37 -22.51
C THR A 45 20.33 -0.31 -22.90
N GLU A 46 20.85 -0.38 -24.13
CA GLU A 46 21.79 0.62 -24.62
C GLU A 46 21.03 1.88 -25.11
N TYR A 47 21.19 2.98 -24.38
CA TYR A 47 20.71 4.29 -24.76
C TYR A 47 21.82 5.33 -24.64
N THR A 48 21.82 6.30 -25.56
CA THR A 48 22.43 7.60 -25.34
C THR A 48 21.47 8.50 -24.57
N ASP A 49 21.95 9.59 -23.95
CA ASP A 49 21.08 10.56 -23.26
C ASP A 49 19.94 11.03 -24.18
N ALA A 50 20.24 11.45 -25.40
CA ALA A 50 19.26 11.91 -26.36
C ALA A 50 18.18 10.86 -26.67
N ARG A 51 18.58 9.60 -26.88
CA ARG A 51 17.66 8.51 -27.20
C ARG A 51 16.78 8.13 -25.99
N TYR A 52 17.32 8.25 -24.78
CA TYR A 52 16.57 8.04 -23.56
C TYR A 52 15.56 9.17 -23.32
N GLN A 53 15.95 10.43 -23.56
CA GLN A 53 15.07 11.58 -23.50
C GLN A 53 13.88 11.45 -24.46
N GLU A 54 14.13 11.08 -25.70
CA GLU A 54 13.08 10.81 -26.70
C GLU A 54 12.14 9.67 -26.25
N TYR A 55 12.72 8.59 -25.74
CA TYR A 55 11.95 7.45 -25.22
C TYR A 55 11.02 7.89 -24.10
N ILE A 56 11.53 8.58 -23.07
CA ILE A 56 10.71 9.04 -21.94
C ILE A 56 9.68 10.08 -22.37
N MET A 57 10.03 10.99 -23.27
CA MET A 57 9.09 11.97 -23.86
C MET A 57 7.89 11.25 -24.50
N SER A 58 8.13 10.20 -25.28
CA SER A 58 7.07 9.41 -25.91
C SER A 58 6.20 8.64 -24.92
N GLU A 59 6.77 8.19 -23.79
CA GLU A 59 6.00 7.52 -22.75
C GLU A 59 5.17 8.52 -21.93
N LEU A 60 5.74 9.67 -21.55
CA LEU A 60 5.04 10.72 -20.80
C LEU A 60 3.84 11.28 -21.57
N SER A 61 3.94 11.44 -22.90
CA SER A 61 2.86 11.95 -23.74
C SER A 61 1.59 11.07 -23.70
N LYS A 62 1.70 9.80 -23.27
CA LYS A 62 0.55 8.90 -23.10
C LYS A 62 -0.27 9.21 -21.84
N PHE A 63 0.32 9.90 -20.87
CA PHE A 63 -0.28 10.18 -19.55
C PHE A 63 -0.63 11.65 -19.36
N VAL A 64 -0.07 12.54 -20.17
CA VAL A 64 -0.25 13.99 -20.05
C VAL A 64 -1.06 14.50 -21.23
N ALA A 65 -2.12 15.28 -20.99
CA ALA A 65 -2.96 15.84 -22.04
C ALA A 65 -2.16 16.80 -22.93
N SER A 66 -2.24 16.61 -24.25
CA SER A 66 -1.52 17.40 -25.24
C SER A 66 -2.06 18.83 -25.33
N LYS A 67 -1.33 19.80 -24.75
CA LYS A 67 -1.42 21.23 -25.02
C LYS A 67 -0.01 21.72 -25.32
N GLU A 68 0.15 22.70 -26.22
CA GLU A 68 1.45 23.19 -26.67
C GLU A 68 2.38 23.61 -25.51
N GLN A 69 1.85 24.31 -24.50
CA GLN A 69 2.59 24.67 -23.27
C GLN A 69 3.03 23.49 -22.41
N VAL A 70 2.33 22.34 -22.50
CA VAL A 70 2.67 21.10 -21.79
C VAL A 70 3.83 20.40 -22.49
N GLU A 71 3.89 20.45 -23.82
CA GLU A 71 4.94 19.84 -24.62
C GLU A 71 6.31 20.51 -24.40
N ASP A 72 6.34 21.83 -24.30
CA ASP A 72 7.57 22.59 -23.99
C ASP A 72 8.08 22.27 -22.58
N LYS A 73 7.18 22.21 -21.59
CA LYS A 73 7.55 21.79 -20.22
C LYS A 73 8.06 20.36 -20.17
N MET A 74 7.46 19.43 -20.93
CA MET A 74 7.94 18.05 -21.00
C MET A 74 9.32 17.96 -21.62
N ARG A 75 9.57 18.76 -22.68
CA ARG A 75 10.88 18.82 -23.34
C ARG A 75 11.95 19.36 -22.39
N ASP A 76 11.63 20.41 -21.66
CA ASP A 76 12.53 20.96 -20.64
C ASP A 76 12.81 19.96 -19.53
N PHE A 77 11.79 19.30 -18.97
CA PHE A 77 11.97 18.20 -18.01
C PHE A 77 12.87 17.10 -18.56
N CYS A 78 12.63 16.66 -19.81
CA CYS A 78 13.43 15.61 -20.42
C CYS A 78 14.88 16.02 -20.66
N SER A 79 15.21 17.31 -20.78
CA SER A 79 16.59 17.79 -20.89
C SER A 79 17.44 17.52 -19.62
N HIS A 80 16.80 17.32 -18.47
CA HIS A 80 17.44 16.92 -17.21
C HIS A 80 17.65 15.41 -17.06
N LEU A 81 17.19 14.60 -18.05
CA LEU A 81 17.34 13.15 -18.03
C LEU A 81 18.64 12.74 -18.71
N HIS A 82 19.36 11.86 -18.05
CA HIS A 82 20.59 11.24 -18.55
C HIS A 82 20.46 9.73 -18.43
N TYR A 83 21.30 8.98 -19.13
CA TYR A 83 21.28 7.54 -19.09
C TYR A 83 22.69 6.95 -19.09
N GLN A 84 22.86 5.89 -18.34
CA GLN A 84 24.09 5.08 -18.35
C GLN A 84 23.72 3.62 -18.49
N THR A 85 24.23 2.99 -19.54
CA THR A 85 24.14 1.54 -19.70
C THR A 85 25.04 0.88 -18.67
N LEU A 86 24.44 0.08 -17.78
CA LEU A 86 25.11 -0.66 -16.73
C LEU A 86 24.25 -1.85 -16.33
N ASP A 87 24.86 -3.03 -16.14
CA ASP A 87 24.21 -4.14 -15.48
C ASP A 87 24.32 -3.96 -13.95
N PRO A 88 23.21 -3.76 -13.23
CA PRO A 88 23.25 -3.57 -11.78
C PRO A 88 23.77 -4.78 -11.00
N ALA A 89 23.87 -5.96 -11.62
CA ALA A 89 24.46 -7.15 -10.99
C ALA A 89 25.98 -7.15 -11.02
N GLU A 90 26.62 -6.37 -11.88
CA GLU A 90 28.08 -6.33 -12.08
C GLU A 90 28.69 -5.12 -11.38
N VAL A 91 29.71 -5.36 -10.57
CA VAL A 91 30.37 -4.32 -9.74
C VAL A 91 31.20 -3.33 -10.54
N GLU A 92 31.76 -3.76 -11.66
CA GLU A 92 32.73 -3.02 -12.48
C GLU A 92 32.13 -1.69 -12.98
N GLY A 93 30.85 -1.68 -13.34
CA GLY A 93 30.16 -0.49 -13.85
C GLY A 93 29.97 0.63 -12.83
N TYR A 94 29.99 0.33 -11.54
CA TYR A 94 29.73 1.31 -10.48
C TYR A 94 30.86 2.33 -10.28
N HIS A 95 32.09 1.99 -10.65
CA HIS A 95 33.19 2.95 -10.64
C HIS A 95 33.02 4.07 -11.66
N LEU A 96 32.37 3.75 -12.81
CA LEU A 96 32.05 4.76 -13.83
C LEU A 96 30.91 5.68 -13.36
N LEU A 97 30.05 5.21 -12.47
CA LEU A 97 28.90 5.97 -11.97
C LEU A 97 29.35 7.21 -11.17
N ASP A 98 30.42 7.13 -10.36
CA ASP A 98 30.91 8.30 -9.64
C ASP A 98 31.44 9.39 -10.60
N GLY A 99 32.15 9.02 -11.66
CA GLY A 99 32.56 9.93 -12.72
C GLY A 99 31.38 10.61 -13.41
N ARG A 100 30.34 9.81 -13.74
CA ARG A 100 29.12 10.32 -14.37
C ARG A 100 28.36 11.30 -13.47
N LEU A 101 28.29 11.04 -12.17
CA LEU A 101 27.70 11.95 -11.18
C LEU A 101 28.46 13.28 -11.07
N GLN A 102 29.79 13.25 -11.22
CA GLN A 102 30.61 14.46 -11.20
C GLN A 102 30.34 15.38 -12.41
N GLU A 103 29.97 14.83 -13.57
CA GLU A 103 29.59 15.63 -14.73
C GLU A 103 28.39 16.55 -14.44
N PHE A 104 27.41 16.10 -13.63
CA PHE A 104 26.24 16.89 -13.26
C PHE A 104 26.51 17.89 -12.13
N THR A 105 27.45 17.59 -11.27
CA THR A 105 27.71 18.36 -10.04
C THR A 105 28.96 19.23 -10.12
N GLY A 106 29.79 19.04 -11.14
CA GLY A 106 31.13 19.59 -11.22
C GLY A 106 32.05 18.97 -10.17
N GLU A 107 33.06 19.69 -9.71
CA GLU A 107 33.95 19.22 -8.65
C GLU A 107 33.27 19.10 -7.27
N GLN A 108 32.08 19.66 -7.11
CA GLN A 108 31.29 19.58 -5.89
C GLN A 108 30.44 18.31 -5.88
N LYS A 109 30.44 17.60 -4.74
CA LYS A 109 29.52 16.47 -4.56
C LYS A 109 28.08 16.97 -4.51
N PRO A 110 27.08 16.17 -4.98
CA PRO A 110 25.70 16.56 -4.86
C PRO A 110 25.31 16.71 -3.37
N ASP A 111 24.55 17.76 -3.06
CA ASP A 111 24.04 17.98 -1.70
C ASP A 111 22.98 16.95 -1.30
N ASN A 112 22.37 16.29 -2.29
CA ASN A 112 21.32 15.31 -2.12
C ASN A 112 21.41 14.26 -3.24
N LEU A 113 21.88 13.06 -2.91
CA LEU A 113 21.99 11.92 -3.81
C LEU A 113 20.96 10.88 -3.43
N LEU A 114 20.01 10.61 -4.36
CA LEU A 114 18.93 9.68 -4.17
C LEU A 114 19.05 8.52 -5.14
N PHE A 115 19.18 7.31 -4.63
CA PHE A 115 19.08 6.08 -5.41
C PHE A 115 17.68 5.49 -5.33
N TYR A 116 17.10 5.14 -6.46
CA TYR A 116 15.80 4.48 -6.55
C TYR A 116 15.96 3.09 -7.18
N LEU A 117 15.55 2.04 -6.47
CA LEU A 117 15.63 0.66 -6.94
C LEU A 117 14.32 0.24 -7.62
N ALA A 118 14.17 0.55 -8.91
CA ALA A 118 13.06 0.07 -9.76
C ALA A 118 13.42 -1.26 -10.46
N THR A 119 14.14 -2.13 -9.77
CA THR A 119 14.68 -3.40 -10.26
C THR A 119 13.93 -4.59 -9.69
N PRO A 120 14.12 -5.81 -10.24
CA PRO A 120 13.66 -7.02 -9.58
C PRO A 120 14.21 -7.18 -8.16
N PRO A 121 13.45 -7.80 -7.24
CA PRO A 121 13.86 -7.98 -5.83
C PRO A 121 15.19 -8.73 -5.63
N SER A 122 15.59 -9.57 -6.59
CA SER A 122 16.88 -10.27 -6.56
C SER A 122 18.09 -9.33 -6.52
N LEU A 123 17.93 -8.08 -6.96
CA LEU A 123 18.99 -7.07 -6.97
C LEU A 123 18.99 -6.17 -5.71
N TYR A 124 17.98 -6.26 -4.84
CA TYR A 124 17.89 -5.40 -3.65
C TYR A 124 19.04 -5.60 -2.66
N GLY A 125 19.60 -6.80 -2.57
CA GLY A 125 20.77 -7.06 -1.76
C GLY A 125 22.10 -6.80 -2.46
N VAL A 126 22.11 -6.74 -3.79
CA VAL A 126 23.33 -6.60 -4.61
C VAL A 126 23.72 -5.13 -4.77
N ILE A 127 22.77 -4.31 -5.23
CA ILE A 127 23.01 -2.89 -5.52
C ILE A 127 23.61 -2.12 -4.32
N PRO A 128 23.09 -2.23 -3.08
CA PRO A 128 23.66 -1.52 -1.94
C PRO A 128 25.15 -1.86 -1.69
N LEU A 129 25.52 -3.14 -1.84
CA LEU A 129 26.91 -3.57 -1.66
C LEU A 129 27.84 -3.00 -2.74
N HIS A 130 27.38 -2.94 -3.99
CA HIS A 130 28.12 -2.32 -5.09
C HIS A 130 28.23 -0.80 -4.92
N LEU A 131 27.18 -0.12 -4.46
CA LEU A 131 27.24 1.31 -4.09
C LEU A 131 28.27 1.57 -3.00
N LYS A 132 28.37 0.69 -1.99
CA LYS A 132 29.39 0.78 -0.94
C LYS A 132 30.78 0.59 -1.52
N ALA A 133 30.99 -0.41 -2.37
CA ALA A 133 32.28 -0.68 -3.01
C ALA A 133 32.77 0.52 -3.86
N ALA A 134 31.83 1.24 -4.49
CA ALA A 134 32.11 2.45 -5.26
C ALA A 134 32.20 3.75 -4.40
N GLY A 135 32.03 3.67 -3.07
CA GLY A 135 32.09 4.83 -2.18
C GLY A 135 30.91 5.80 -2.31
N LEU A 136 29.77 5.31 -2.83
CA LEU A 136 28.56 6.10 -3.08
C LEU A 136 27.57 6.10 -1.90
N ASN A 137 27.88 5.37 -0.83
CA ASN A 137 27.09 5.35 0.41
C ASN A 137 27.48 6.50 1.37
N ARG A 138 27.35 7.72 0.92
CA ARG A 138 27.72 8.94 1.66
C ARG A 138 26.68 9.28 2.74
N PRO A 139 26.99 10.14 3.74
CA PRO A 139 26.01 10.53 4.78
C PRO A 139 24.76 11.23 4.25
N ASP A 140 24.84 11.92 3.12
CA ASP A 140 23.77 12.63 2.41
C ASP A 140 23.06 11.77 1.37
N THR A 141 23.54 10.54 1.13
CA THR A 141 22.90 9.58 0.21
C THR A 141 21.65 8.97 0.84
N ARG A 142 20.59 8.86 0.05
CA ARG A 142 19.37 8.14 0.40
C ARG A 142 19.08 7.07 -0.63
N ILE A 143 18.42 6.00 -0.19
CA ILE A 143 18.03 4.89 -1.06
C ILE A 143 16.56 4.54 -0.88
N ILE A 144 15.81 4.56 -1.98
CA ILE A 144 14.42 4.11 -2.04
C ILE A 144 14.40 2.68 -2.54
N VAL A 145 13.66 1.85 -1.81
CA VAL A 145 13.50 0.40 -2.11
C VAL A 145 12.03 0.08 -2.26
N GLU A 146 11.69 -0.59 -3.35
CA GLU A 146 10.35 -1.06 -3.63
C GLU A 146 10.01 -2.36 -2.88
N LYS A 147 8.70 -2.63 -2.77
CA LYS A 147 8.24 -3.95 -2.33
C LYS A 147 8.55 -5.04 -3.38
N PRO A 148 8.68 -6.31 -2.94
CA PRO A 148 8.63 -6.82 -1.58
C PRO A 148 9.97 -6.65 -0.86
N PHE A 149 9.92 -6.35 0.46
CA PHE A 149 11.12 -6.32 1.28
C PHE A 149 11.26 -7.66 2.04
N GLY A 150 11.87 -8.63 1.39
CA GLY A 150 11.85 -10.04 1.77
C GLY A 150 10.58 -10.76 1.30
N TYR A 151 10.55 -12.07 1.46
CA TYR A 151 9.42 -12.97 1.16
C TYR A 151 9.05 -13.86 2.37
N ASP A 152 9.85 -13.80 3.44
CA ASP A 152 9.66 -14.40 4.77
C ASP A 152 10.52 -13.63 5.78
N LEU A 153 10.45 -14.02 7.06
CA LEU A 153 11.20 -13.36 8.13
C LEU A 153 12.72 -13.49 7.95
N GLU A 154 13.22 -14.64 7.50
CA GLU A 154 14.65 -14.88 7.33
C GLU A 154 15.23 -14.00 6.22
N SER A 155 14.61 -13.96 5.06
CA SER A 155 15.03 -13.14 3.93
C SER A 155 14.93 -11.64 4.24
N ALA A 156 13.90 -11.21 4.97
CA ALA A 156 13.74 -9.84 5.41
C ALA A 156 14.88 -9.42 6.36
N ARG A 157 15.22 -10.25 7.34
CA ARG A 157 16.37 -10.04 8.24
C ARG A 157 17.69 -9.97 7.49
N LYS A 158 17.91 -10.90 6.55
CA LYS A 158 19.10 -10.88 5.70
C LYS A 158 19.20 -9.58 4.93
N LEU A 159 18.12 -9.15 4.32
CA LEU A 159 18.06 -7.91 3.55
C LEU A 159 18.29 -6.69 4.46
N ASN A 160 17.64 -6.61 5.63
CA ASN A 160 17.89 -5.57 6.64
C ASN A 160 19.37 -5.51 7.06
N SER A 161 20.00 -6.67 7.30
CA SER A 161 21.42 -6.75 7.66
C SER A 161 22.33 -6.20 6.55
N ILE A 162 22.04 -6.51 5.28
CA ILE A 162 22.78 -5.95 4.14
C ILE A 162 22.65 -4.43 4.12
N TYR A 163 21.42 -3.89 4.21
CA TYR A 163 21.20 -2.45 4.19
C TYR A 163 21.89 -1.74 5.38
N ALA A 164 21.76 -2.29 6.59
CA ALA A 164 22.40 -1.76 7.80
C ALA A 164 23.95 -1.76 7.72
N SER A 165 24.54 -2.67 6.93
CA SER A 165 25.99 -2.71 6.69
C SER A 165 26.47 -1.59 5.75
N VAL A 166 25.55 -0.95 5.03
CA VAL A 166 25.84 0.05 3.99
C VAL A 166 25.34 1.43 4.37
N PHE A 167 24.10 1.52 4.87
CA PHE A 167 23.37 2.77 5.15
C PHE A 167 22.87 2.80 6.58
N LYS A 168 22.68 3.99 7.12
CA LYS A 168 21.95 4.20 8.37
C LYS A 168 20.44 4.15 8.10
N GLU A 169 19.62 3.79 9.08
CA GLU A 169 18.17 3.63 8.89
C GLU A 169 17.49 4.89 8.32
N HIS A 170 17.91 6.10 8.72
CA HIS A 170 17.37 7.36 8.19
C HIS A 170 17.73 7.63 6.72
N GLN A 171 18.60 6.83 6.11
CA GLN A 171 18.95 6.89 4.69
C GLN A 171 18.14 5.91 3.85
N ILE A 172 17.37 4.99 4.48
CA ILE A 172 16.66 3.90 3.82
C ILE A 172 15.17 4.19 3.81
N TYR A 173 14.60 4.27 2.62
CA TYR A 173 13.20 4.62 2.34
C TYR A 173 12.50 3.43 1.70
N ARG A 174 11.89 2.56 2.53
CA ARG A 174 11.14 1.38 2.05
C ARG A 174 9.72 1.80 1.70
N ILE A 175 9.42 1.81 0.41
CA ILE A 175 8.12 2.27 -0.09
C ILE A 175 7.01 1.26 0.20
N ASP A 176 5.93 1.79 0.78
CA ASP A 176 4.58 1.27 0.64
C ASP A 176 3.70 2.39 0.05
N HIS A 177 3.27 2.21 -1.20
CA HIS A 177 2.51 3.24 -1.90
C HIS A 177 1.13 3.53 -1.28
N PHE A 178 0.60 2.66 -0.40
CA PHE A 178 -0.61 2.93 0.36
C PHE A 178 -0.41 4.07 1.36
N LEU A 179 0.75 4.18 1.99
CA LEU A 179 1.08 5.27 2.90
C LEU A 179 1.20 6.63 2.17
N GLY A 180 1.55 6.60 0.88
CA GLY A 180 1.58 7.79 0.03
C GLY A 180 0.20 8.33 -0.38
N LYS A 181 -0.88 7.59 -0.12
CA LYS A 181 -2.24 8.04 -0.45
C LYS A 181 -2.74 9.03 0.60
N GLU A 182 -3.28 10.17 0.15
CA GLU A 182 -3.86 11.20 1.02
C GLU A 182 -4.94 10.63 1.95
N THR A 183 -5.77 9.73 1.43
CA THR A 183 -6.84 9.08 2.19
C THR A 183 -6.34 8.15 3.28
N ALA A 184 -5.20 7.47 3.09
CA ALA A 184 -4.58 6.69 4.14
C ALA A 184 -4.01 7.59 5.25
N GLN A 185 -3.36 8.70 4.87
CA GLN A 185 -2.87 9.71 5.82
C GLN A 185 -4.01 10.39 6.56
N ASN A 186 -5.15 10.59 5.90
CA ASN A 186 -6.32 11.19 6.53
C ASN A 186 -6.89 10.37 7.69
N ILE A 187 -6.63 9.07 7.78
CA ILE A 187 -7.01 8.26 8.97
C ILE A 187 -6.44 8.91 10.24
N LEU A 188 -5.19 9.38 10.18
CA LEU A 188 -4.53 10.05 11.31
C LEU A 188 -5.18 11.40 11.61
N ALA A 189 -5.41 12.23 10.59
CA ALA A 189 -6.06 13.52 10.76
C ALA A 189 -7.49 13.35 11.27
N PHE A 190 -8.26 12.40 10.72
CA PHE A 190 -9.60 12.08 11.17
C PHE A 190 -9.63 11.68 12.65
N ARG A 191 -8.73 10.83 13.10
CA ARG A 191 -8.65 10.38 14.48
C ARG A 191 -8.17 11.49 15.43
N PHE A 192 -7.07 12.15 15.10
CA PHE A 192 -6.34 12.97 16.07
C PHE A 192 -6.61 14.47 15.98
N ALA A 193 -7.24 14.96 14.90
CA ALA A 193 -7.70 16.34 14.82
C ALA A 193 -9.15 16.54 15.29
N ASN A 194 -9.88 15.45 15.62
CA ASN A 194 -11.29 15.50 15.98
C ASN A 194 -11.55 14.89 17.36
N GLY A 195 -11.77 15.72 18.35
CA GLY A 195 -11.97 15.32 19.76
C GLY A 195 -13.23 14.47 20.01
N ILE A 196 -14.14 14.32 19.05
CA ILE A 196 -15.33 13.47 19.19
C ILE A 196 -15.05 11.99 18.85
N PHE A 197 -14.06 11.68 18.01
CA PHE A 197 -13.80 10.31 17.58
C PHE A 197 -12.80 9.59 18.49
N GLU A 198 -11.70 10.21 18.88
CA GLU A 198 -10.64 9.55 19.65
C GLU A 198 -11.12 8.93 20.98
N PRO A 199 -12.01 9.54 21.78
CA PRO A 199 -12.57 8.91 22.97
C PRO A 199 -13.35 7.63 22.70
N LEU A 200 -13.93 7.48 21.50
CA LEU A 200 -14.68 6.31 21.06
C LEU A 200 -13.79 5.25 20.44
N TRP A 201 -12.52 5.55 20.16
CA TRP A 201 -11.61 4.72 19.36
C TRP A 201 -10.91 3.65 20.20
N ASN A 202 -11.71 2.80 20.85
CA ASN A 202 -11.20 1.75 21.73
C ASN A 202 -12.25 0.63 21.95
N ARG A 203 -11.82 -0.46 22.60
CA ARG A 203 -12.60 -1.66 22.91
C ARG A 203 -13.92 -1.45 23.65
N ASN A 204 -14.12 -0.30 24.30
CA ASN A 204 -15.36 -0.05 25.03
C ASN A 204 -16.51 0.34 24.10
N TYR A 205 -16.17 0.89 22.92
CA TYR A 205 -17.15 1.42 21.96
C TYR A 205 -17.09 0.71 20.61
N ILE A 206 -15.93 0.18 20.20
CA ILE A 206 -15.76 -0.54 18.94
C ILE A 206 -15.98 -2.03 19.18
N ASP A 207 -16.81 -2.62 18.34
CA ASP A 207 -17.12 -4.05 18.36
C ASP A 207 -16.12 -4.83 17.51
N TYR A 208 -15.98 -4.45 16.25
CA TYR A 208 -14.95 -4.98 15.35
C TYR A 208 -14.57 -3.97 14.27
N VAL A 209 -13.47 -4.25 13.57
CA VAL A 209 -12.97 -3.45 12.45
C VAL A 209 -12.80 -4.35 11.24
N GLU A 210 -13.30 -3.91 10.06
CA GLU A 210 -13.03 -4.56 8.78
C GLU A 210 -12.02 -3.73 7.98
N ILE A 211 -11.10 -4.39 7.30
CA ILE A 211 -10.19 -3.78 6.33
C ILE A 211 -10.25 -4.59 5.04
N THR A 212 -10.87 -4.01 4.05
CA THR A 212 -11.07 -4.61 2.73
C THR A 212 -10.22 -3.91 1.68
N ALA A 213 -9.41 -4.67 0.94
CA ALA A 213 -8.70 -4.17 -0.25
C ALA A 213 -8.79 -5.21 -1.36
N VAL A 214 -9.73 -5.04 -2.26
CA VAL A 214 -10.03 -6.01 -3.32
C VAL A 214 -9.94 -5.39 -4.71
N GLU A 215 -9.67 -6.23 -5.71
CA GLU A 215 -9.51 -5.84 -7.10
C GLU A 215 -10.44 -6.64 -8.00
N ASN A 216 -11.07 -5.95 -8.97
CA ASN A 216 -11.91 -6.59 -9.98
C ASN A 216 -11.13 -7.16 -11.18
N LEU A 217 -9.81 -6.96 -11.19
CA LEU A 217 -8.87 -7.51 -12.17
C LEU A 217 -8.24 -8.80 -11.64
N GLY A 218 -7.82 -9.68 -12.56
CA GLY A 218 -7.02 -10.85 -12.27
C GLY A 218 -5.53 -10.53 -12.18
N ILE A 219 -4.69 -11.53 -12.46
CA ILE A 219 -3.22 -11.36 -12.47
C ILE A 219 -2.68 -10.78 -13.78
N GLU A 220 -3.52 -10.63 -14.82
CA GLU A 220 -3.22 -9.97 -16.10
C GLU A 220 -1.89 -10.40 -16.73
N GLY A 221 -1.68 -11.72 -16.87
CA GLY A 221 -0.50 -12.28 -17.48
C GLY A 221 0.77 -12.28 -16.61
N ARG A 222 0.70 -11.84 -15.35
CA ARG A 222 1.80 -11.86 -14.37
C ARG A 222 1.85 -13.16 -13.55
N GLY A 223 1.35 -14.30 -14.11
CA GLY A 223 1.27 -15.58 -13.42
C GLY A 223 2.56 -15.99 -12.75
N GLY A 224 3.68 -15.97 -13.49
CA GLY A 224 4.97 -16.36 -12.96
C GLY A 224 5.46 -15.51 -11.75
N PHE A 225 5.10 -14.24 -11.69
CA PHE A 225 5.37 -13.40 -10.51
C PHE A 225 4.43 -13.76 -9.35
N TYR A 226 3.14 -13.90 -9.65
CA TYR A 226 2.11 -14.10 -8.65
C TYR A 226 2.20 -15.47 -7.96
N GLU A 227 2.67 -16.50 -8.67
CA GLU A 227 2.96 -17.83 -8.14
C GLU A 227 3.95 -17.79 -6.94
N GLY A 228 4.89 -16.86 -6.97
CA GLY A 228 5.82 -16.67 -5.85
C GLY A 228 5.32 -15.74 -4.74
N ALA A 229 4.29 -14.94 -5.01
CA ALA A 229 3.79 -13.94 -4.07
C ALA A 229 2.55 -14.41 -3.30
N GLY A 230 1.45 -14.69 -4.02
CA GLY A 230 0.14 -14.90 -3.43
C GLY A 230 -0.46 -13.63 -2.80
N ALA A 231 -1.71 -13.72 -2.37
CA ALA A 231 -2.42 -12.59 -1.77
C ALA A 231 -1.84 -12.16 -0.42
N LEU A 232 -1.30 -13.09 0.37
CA LEU A 232 -0.71 -12.80 1.67
C LEU A 232 0.50 -11.86 1.53
N ARG A 233 1.45 -12.20 0.66
CA ARG A 233 2.66 -11.39 0.45
C ARG A 233 2.41 -10.16 -0.41
N ASP A 234 1.49 -10.25 -1.39
CA ASP A 234 1.24 -9.13 -2.30
C ASP A 234 0.49 -7.99 -1.61
N MET A 235 -0.45 -8.32 -0.70
CA MET A 235 -1.37 -7.34 -0.13
C MET A 235 -1.36 -7.28 1.40
N VAL A 236 -1.42 -8.42 2.09
CA VAL A 236 -1.70 -8.43 3.54
C VAL A 236 -0.49 -8.00 4.34
N GLN A 237 0.65 -8.62 4.11
CA GLN A 237 1.88 -8.44 4.89
C GLN A 237 2.48 -7.02 4.74
N ASN A 238 2.14 -6.32 3.69
CA ASN A 238 2.59 -4.95 3.44
C ASN A 238 1.46 -3.93 3.56
N HIS A 239 0.56 -3.84 2.59
CA HIS A 239 -0.45 -2.77 2.51
C HIS A 239 -1.51 -2.83 3.60
N LEU A 240 -2.14 -4.00 3.81
CA LEU A 240 -3.26 -4.11 4.75
C LEU A 240 -2.81 -4.00 6.19
N ILE A 241 -1.64 -4.53 6.53
CA ILE A 241 -1.11 -4.39 7.89
C ILE A 241 -0.74 -2.93 8.21
N GLN A 242 -0.37 -2.12 7.22
CA GLN A 242 -0.21 -0.67 7.41
C GLN A 242 -1.54 0.00 7.74
N LEU A 243 -2.63 -0.38 7.06
CA LEU A 243 -3.96 0.14 7.38
C LEU A 243 -4.42 -0.28 8.78
N VAL A 244 -4.10 -1.51 9.21
CA VAL A 244 -4.29 -1.95 10.60
C VAL A 244 -3.52 -1.03 11.56
N ALA A 245 -2.24 -0.74 11.27
CA ALA A 245 -1.43 0.12 12.12
C ALA A 245 -2.00 1.53 12.20
N LEU A 246 -2.33 2.17 11.08
CA LEU A 246 -2.92 3.52 11.05
C LEU A 246 -4.25 3.59 11.82
N THR A 247 -5.04 2.50 11.77
CA THR A 247 -6.29 2.40 12.50
C THR A 247 -6.07 2.20 13.99
N ALA A 248 -5.05 1.45 14.38
CA ALA A 248 -4.88 0.95 15.75
C ALA A 248 -3.86 1.70 16.61
N LEU A 249 -2.95 2.49 16.01
CA LEU A 249 -1.86 3.15 16.74
C LEU A 249 -2.36 4.18 17.76
N GLU A 250 -1.55 4.44 18.80
CA GLU A 250 -1.74 5.52 19.74
C GLU A 250 -1.29 6.86 19.15
N PRO A 251 -1.88 7.99 19.57
CA PRO A 251 -1.39 9.30 19.15
C PRO A 251 0.03 9.51 19.67
N PRO A 252 1.01 9.80 18.80
CA PRO A 252 2.35 10.11 19.27
C PRO A 252 2.35 11.43 20.05
N ALA A 253 3.11 11.52 21.14
CA ALA A 253 3.19 12.74 21.97
C ALA A 253 3.67 13.97 21.17
N VAL A 254 4.54 13.75 20.19
CA VAL A 254 4.99 14.73 19.20
C VAL A 254 4.94 14.07 17.83
N PHE A 255 4.29 14.71 16.87
CA PHE A 255 4.22 14.18 15.51
C PHE A 255 5.54 14.46 14.78
N ASN A 256 6.36 13.43 14.70
CA ASN A 256 7.58 13.36 13.89
C ASN A 256 7.79 11.92 13.42
N ALA A 257 8.70 11.72 12.47
CA ALA A 257 8.94 10.43 11.83
C ALA A 257 9.25 9.30 12.82
N ASP A 258 10.09 9.54 13.82
CA ASP A 258 10.50 8.49 14.75
C ASP A 258 9.37 8.11 15.70
N ASN A 259 8.69 9.10 16.28
CA ASN A 259 7.58 8.85 17.19
C ASN A 259 6.41 8.16 16.46
N PHE A 260 6.07 8.62 15.26
CA PHE A 260 5.03 7.99 14.45
C PHE A 260 5.38 6.53 14.14
N ARG A 261 6.58 6.25 13.63
CA ARG A 261 7.01 4.89 13.31
C ARG A 261 7.16 4.00 14.55
N ASN A 262 7.47 4.57 15.71
CA ASN A 262 7.44 3.85 16.98
C ASN A 262 6.02 3.36 17.31
N GLU A 263 4.99 4.19 17.12
CA GLU A 263 3.61 3.77 17.36
C GLU A 263 3.18 2.67 16.39
N VAL A 264 3.61 2.71 15.12
CA VAL A 264 3.37 1.64 14.14
C VAL A 264 4.00 0.33 14.63
N VAL A 265 5.26 0.35 15.06
CA VAL A 265 5.96 -0.85 15.57
C VAL A 265 5.25 -1.42 16.80
N LYS A 266 4.80 -0.59 17.72
CA LYS A 266 4.03 -1.04 18.91
C LYS A 266 2.76 -1.80 18.52
N VAL A 267 2.06 -1.38 17.46
CA VAL A 267 0.90 -2.14 16.96
C VAL A 267 1.33 -3.52 16.49
N TYR A 268 2.38 -3.61 15.67
CA TYR A 268 2.84 -4.90 15.15
C TYR A 268 3.36 -5.83 16.23
N GLU A 269 4.07 -5.31 17.23
CA GLU A 269 4.52 -6.08 18.39
C GLU A 269 3.36 -6.52 19.31
N SER A 270 2.23 -5.83 19.23
CA SER A 270 1.02 -6.16 19.99
C SER A 270 0.09 -7.13 19.26
N LEU A 271 0.38 -7.53 18.01
CA LEU A 271 -0.42 -8.53 17.31
C LEU A 271 -0.42 -9.85 18.11
N ALA A 272 -1.61 -10.41 18.30
CA ALA A 272 -1.75 -11.69 19.01
C ALA A 272 -1.06 -12.79 18.21
N PRO A 273 -0.11 -13.55 18.78
CA PRO A 273 0.48 -14.69 18.09
C PRO A 273 -0.60 -15.64 17.59
N LEU A 274 -0.47 -16.10 16.35
CA LEU A 274 -1.39 -17.07 15.76
C LEU A 274 -1.09 -18.49 16.29
N THR A 275 -2.09 -19.13 16.87
CA THR A 275 -2.05 -20.55 17.27
C THR A 275 -2.36 -21.45 16.07
N GLU A 276 -2.19 -22.78 16.19
CA GLU A 276 -2.63 -23.72 15.15
C GLU A 276 -4.13 -23.60 14.88
N GLU A 277 -4.94 -23.49 15.93
CA GLU A 277 -6.38 -23.27 15.85
C GLU A 277 -6.71 -21.97 15.08
N ASP A 278 -5.99 -20.87 15.36
CA ASP A 278 -6.14 -19.62 14.60
C ASP A 278 -5.78 -19.80 13.12
N LEU A 279 -4.78 -20.61 12.77
CA LEU A 279 -4.37 -20.87 11.40
C LEU A 279 -5.41 -21.68 10.62
N GLU A 280 -6.18 -22.52 11.29
CA GLU A 280 -7.24 -23.35 10.70
C GLU A 280 -8.58 -22.62 10.63
N GLU A 281 -8.98 -21.92 11.69
CA GLU A 281 -10.31 -21.34 11.83
C GLU A 281 -10.41 -19.86 11.46
N HIS A 282 -9.32 -19.11 11.67
CA HIS A 282 -9.29 -17.64 11.49
C HIS A 282 -8.62 -17.17 10.21
N ILE A 283 -8.19 -18.09 9.34
CA ILE A 283 -7.56 -17.76 8.06
C ILE A 283 -8.19 -18.57 6.94
N VAL A 284 -8.92 -17.88 6.08
CA VAL A 284 -9.53 -18.47 4.89
C VAL A 284 -8.74 -18.03 3.66
N ARG A 285 -8.14 -18.98 2.93
CA ARG A 285 -7.50 -18.73 1.64
C ARG A 285 -8.32 -19.27 0.48
N GLY A 286 -8.35 -18.51 -0.62
CA GLY A 286 -9.12 -18.87 -1.79
C GLY A 286 -8.39 -18.65 -3.11
N GLN A 287 -8.93 -19.25 -4.14
CA GLN A 287 -8.44 -19.12 -5.52
C GLN A 287 -9.63 -18.91 -6.45
N TYR A 288 -9.58 -17.89 -7.33
CA TYR A 288 -10.70 -17.67 -8.25
C TYR A 288 -10.80 -18.79 -9.29
N THR A 289 -12.03 -19.23 -9.53
CA THR A 289 -12.39 -20.27 -10.49
C THR A 289 -13.08 -19.67 -11.70
N ALA A 290 -13.03 -20.35 -12.82
CA ALA A 290 -13.71 -19.93 -14.04
C ALA A 290 -15.19 -19.64 -13.80
N SER A 291 -15.70 -18.56 -14.41
CA SER A 291 -17.11 -18.18 -14.34
C SER A 291 -17.52 -17.47 -15.63
N GLY A 292 -18.53 -18.00 -16.31
CA GLY A 292 -18.94 -17.51 -17.62
C GLY A 292 -17.80 -17.59 -18.65
N SER A 293 -17.41 -16.46 -19.23
CA SER A 293 -16.30 -16.37 -20.20
C SER A 293 -14.95 -16.04 -19.57
N LYS A 294 -14.88 -15.90 -18.24
CA LYS A 294 -13.64 -15.54 -17.55
C LYS A 294 -12.92 -16.80 -17.06
N ALA A 295 -11.62 -16.88 -17.35
CA ALA A 295 -10.77 -17.98 -16.92
C ALA A 295 -10.57 -18.00 -15.40
N GLY A 296 -10.35 -19.19 -14.85
CA GLY A 296 -9.90 -19.38 -13.47
C GLY A 296 -8.39 -19.17 -13.35
N TYR A 297 -7.91 -19.04 -12.12
CA TYR A 297 -6.50 -18.75 -11.84
C TYR A 297 -5.55 -19.77 -12.48
N ARG A 298 -5.85 -21.07 -12.38
CA ARG A 298 -5.03 -22.15 -12.94
C ARG A 298 -5.04 -22.24 -14.46
N GLU A 299 -5.94 -21.49 -15.11
CA GLU A 299 -6.03 -21.37 -16.55
C GLU A 299 -5.23 -20.17 -17.10
N GLU A 300 -4.73 -19.32 -16.18
CA GLU A 300 -3.95 -18.14 -16.53
C GLU A 300 -2.56 -18.51 -17.04
N LYS A 301 -2.01 -17.66 -17.92
CA LYS A 301 -0.69 -17.88 -18.51
C LYS A 301 0.40 -17.89 -17.44
N ASN A 302 1.31 -18.87 -17.51
CA ASN A 302 2.42 -19.08 -16.58
C ASN A 302 1.98 -19.39 -15.13
N VAL A 303 0.81 -19.98 -14.95
CA VAL A 303 0.34 -20.55 -13.68
C VAL A 303 0.39 -22.08 -13.79
N ALA A 304 0.84 -22.76 -12.73
CA ALA A 304 0.84 -24.21 -12.70
C ALA A 304 -0.61 -24.76 -12.61
N PRO A 305 -0.97 -25.83 -13.34
CA PRO A 305 -2.33 -26.38 -13.30
C PRO A 305 -2.76 -26.90 -11.93
N ASP A 306 -1.81 -27.23 -11.07
CA ASP A 306 -1.97 -27.70 -9.71
C ASP A 306 -1.60 -26.64 -8.65
N SER A 307 -1.45 -25.40 -9.09
CA SER A 307 -1.09 -24.28 -8.20
C SER A 307 -1.99 -24.20 -6.96
N ARG A 308 -1.35 -23.98 -5.81
CA ARG A 308 -2.01 -23.74 -4.54
C ARG A 308 -1.82 -22.31 -4.03
N THR A 309 -1.36 -21.42 -4.89
CA THR A 309 -1.17 -19.99 -4.59
C THR A 309 -2.52 -19.32 -4.41
N GLU A 310 -2.71 -18.69 -3.27
CA GLU A 310 -3.95 -17.99 -2.93
C GLU A 310 -4.09 -16.68 -3.71
N THR A 311 -5.27 -16.43 -4.27
CA THR A 311 -5.68 -15.16 -4.90
C THR A 311 -6.68 -14.38 -4.06
N TYR A 312 -7.10 -14.97 -2.96
CA TYR A 312 -7.97 -14.41 -1.94
C TYR A 312 -7.47 -14.85 -0.56
N ILE A 313 -7.57 -13.95 0.38
CA ILE A 313 -7.36 -14.26 1.79
C ILE A 313 -8.30 -13.41 2.65
N ALA A 314 -8.91 -14.03 3.64
CA ALA A 314 -9.58 -13.37 4.75
C ALA A 314 -8.96 -13.86 6.05
N MET A 315 -8.74 -12.94 6.99
CA MET A 315 -8.11 -13.22 8.28
C MET A 315 -8.81 -12.48 9.39
N LYS A 316 -8.94 -13.11 10.55
CA LYS A 316 -9.24 -12.47 11.83
C LYS A 316 -7.95 -12.33 12.62
N ILE A 317 -7.60 -11.12 13.01
CA ILE A 317 -6.42 -10.84 13.83
C ILE A 317 -6.81 -10.13 15.13
N GLY A 318 -6.04 -10.35 16.17
CA GLY A 318 -6.20 -9.68 17.45
C GLY A 318 -5.02 -8.76 17.77
N ILE A 319 -5.27 -7.70 18.54
CA ILE A 319 -4.25 -6.77 19.03
C ILE A 319 -4.25 -6.79 20.55
N ASN A 320 -3.18 -7.31 21.16
CA ASN A 320 -3.03 -7.54 22.59
C ASN A 320 -2.49 -6.29 23.32
N ASN A 321 -3.24 -5.18 23.26
CA ASN A 321 -2.95 -4.00 24.05
C ASN A 321 -4.19 -3.50 24.81
N TRP A 322 -4.03 -2.47 25.67
CA TRP A 322 -5.11 -1.95 26.47
C TRP A 322 -6.27 -1.35 25.67
N ARG A 323 -5.97 -0.78 24.49
CA ARG A 323 -6.97 -0.17 23.62
C ARG A 323 -7.83 -1.20 22.90
N TRP A 324 -7.22 -2.30 22.44
CA TRP A 324 -7.82 -3.18 21.41
C TRP A 324 -8.10 -4.61 21.90
N LYS A 325 -7.60 -5.02 23.06
CA LYS A 325 -7.81 -6.41 23.53
C LYS A 325 -9.29 -6.80 23.52
N GLY A 326 -9.62 -7.83 22.73
CA GLY A 326 -10.98 -8.35 22.55
C GLY A 326 -11.76 -7.71 21.40
N VAL A 327 -11.17 -6.76 20.64
CA VAL A 327 -11.74 -6.24 19.38
C VAL A 327 -11.09 -6.99 18.23
N PRO A 328 -11.82 -7.79 17.44
CA PRO A 328 -11.26 -8.45 16.27
C PRO A 328 -11.07 -7.44 15.13
N PHE A 329 -9.98 -7.59 14.39
CA PHE A 329 -9.73 -6.94 13.13
C PHE A 329 -9.86 -8.00 12.02
N TYR A 330 -10.83 -7.82 11.14
CA TYR A 330 -11.04 -8.67 9.98
C TYR A 330 -10.41 -8.04 8.76
N ILE A 331 -9.53 -8.77 8.10
CA ILE A 331 -8.82 -8.30 6.91
C ILE A 331 -9.20 -9.19 5.74
N ARG A 332 -9.54 -8.62 4.60
CA ARG A 332 -9.67 -9.40 3.36
C ARG A 332 -9.07 -8.69 2.16
N THR A 333 -8.54 -9.50 1.28
CA THR A 333 -8.11 -9.10 -0.06
C THR A 333 -8.41 -10.19 -1.07
N GLY A 334 -8.61 -9.81 -2.32
CA GLY A 334 -8.85 -10.79 -3.39
C GLY A 334 -8.77 -10.17 -4.76
N LYS A 335 -8.52 -11.03 -5.76
CA LYS A 335 -8.56 -10.69 -7.19
C LYS A 335 -9.82 -11.22 -7.84
N GLN A 336 -10.20 -10.66 -9.00
CA GLN A 336 -11.45 -11.01 -9.71
C GLN A 336 -12.71 -10.86 -8.85
N MET A 337 -12.69 -9.90 -7.93
CA MET A 337 -13.81 -9.56 -7.06
C MET A 337 -14.88 -8.74 -7.81
N PRO A 338 -16.07 -8.51 -7.23
CA PRO A 338 -17.14 -7.76 -7.91
C PRO A 338 -16.76 -6.34 -8.31
N THR A 339 -15.94 -5.69 -7.49
CA THR A 339 -15.49 -4.31 -7.68
C THR A 339 -14.05 -4.12 -7.20
N LYS A 340 -13.47 -2.96 -7.52
CA LYS A 340 -12.21 -2.52 -6.90
C LYS A 340 -12.54 -1.58 -5.76
N VAL A 341 -12.17 -1.94 -4.54
CA VAL A 341 -12.39 -1.12 -3.35
C VAL A 341 -11.28 -1.29 -2.32
N THR A 342 -10.91 -0.21 -1.66
CA THR A 342 -10.13 -0.23 -0.41
C THR A 342 -10.84 0.65 0.60
N GLU A 343 -11.27 0.04 1.71
CA GLU A 343 -11.98 0.73 2.77
C GLU A 343 -11.69 0.13 4.14
N ILE A 344 -11.90 0.93 5.17
CA ILE A 344 -11.88 0.52 6.57
C ILE A 344 -13.28 0.78 7.13
N VAL A 345 -13.89 -0.24 7.70
CA VAL A 345 -15.20 -0.12 8.34
C VAL A 345 -15.05 -0.36 9.83
N VAL A 346 -15.40 0.64 10.62
CA VAL A 346 -15.41 0.55 12.08
C VAL A 346 -16.84 0.35 12.54
N HIS A 347 -17.09 -0.81 13.14
CA HIS A 347 -18.38 -1.15 13.73
C HIS A 347 -18.37 -0.80 15.19
N PHE A 348 -19.27 0.09 15.59
CA PHE A 348 -19.44 0.42 16.98
C PHE A 348 -20.35 -0.61 17.66
N ARG A 349 -20.21 -0.72 18.98
CA ARG A 349 -21.10 -1.58 19.78
C ARG A 349 -22.53 -1.10 19.69
N GLU A 350 -23.45 -2.02 19.76
CA GLU A 350 -24.86 -1.72 19.86
C GLU A 350 -25.19 -0.92 21.14
N THR A 351 -26.29 -0.19 21.10
CA THR A 351 -26.79 0.48 22.30
C THR A 351 -27.19 -0.57 23.35
N PRO A 352 -26.85 -0.35 24.63
CA PRO A 352 -27.07 -1.35 25.68
C PRO A 352 -28.56 -1.63 25.96
N HIS A 353 -29.44 -0.77 25.47
CA HIS A 353 -30.89 -0.92 25.59
C HIS A 353 -31.61 -0.27 24.43
N GLN A 354 -32.50 -1.03 23.80
CA GLN A 354 -33.36 -0.61 22.71
C GLN A 354 -34.58 0.13 23.25
N MET A 355 -34.58 1.46 23.27
CA MET A 355 -35.66 2.29 23.80
C MET A 355 -36.75 2.58 22.78
N PHE A 356 -36.41 2.58 21.48
CA PHE A 356 -37.27 3.03 20.42
C PHE A 356 -37.77 1.86 19.56
N ARG A 357 -38.94 2.06 18.93
CA ARG A 357 -39.44 1.13 17.95
C ARG A 357 -38.68 1.25 16.64
N CYS A 358 -38.66 0.19 15.89
CA CYS A 358 -37.98 0.13 14.61
C CYS A 358 -38.98 -0.02 13.48
N GLU A 359 -38.80 0.71 12.40
CA GLU A 359 -39.64 0.64 11.22
C GLU A 359 -39.56 -0.79 10.64
N GLY A 360 -40.74 -1.42 10.40
CA GLY A 360 -40.83 -2.77 9.87
C GLY A 360 -40.33 -3.90 10.78
N GLY A 361 -40.07 -3.62 12.08
CA GLY A 361 -39.54 -4.61 13.04
C GLY A 361 -38.03 -4.83 12.97
N HIS A 362 -37.33 -4.10 12.09
CA HIS A 362 -35.88 -4.12 11.97
C HIS A 362 -35.26 -2.90 12.66
N CYS A 363 -34.62 -3.10 13.78
CA CYS A 363 -33.89 -2.04 14.46
C CYS A 363 -32.67 -1.62 13.68
N PRO A 364 -32.32 -0.31 13.66
CA PRO A 364 -31.02 0.11 13.15
C PRO A 364 -29.94 -0.70 13.87
N ARG A 365 -29.10 -1.34 13.10
CA ARG A 365 -27.89 -1.95 13.64
C ARG A 365 -27.00 -0.89 14.28
N ALA A 366 -25.96 -1.32 14.93
CA ALA A 366 -24.94 -0.44 15.51
C ALA A 366 -24.47 0.64 14.51
N ASN A 367 -23.95 1.74 15.02
CA ASN A 367 -23.34 2.74 14.17
C ASN A 367 -22.17 2.18 13.40
N LYS A 368 -21.97 2.62 12.15
CA LYS A 368 -20.81 2.28 11.33
C LYS A 368 -20.10 3.54 10.83
N LEU A 369 -18.80 3.54 10.88
CA LEU A 369 -17.95 4.54 10.24
C LEU A 369 -17.15 3.85 9.12
N ILE A 370 -17.27 4.35 7.90
CA ILE A 370 -16.60 3.81 6.72
C ILE A 370 -15.62 4.85 6.21
N LEU A 371 -14.34 4.51 6.20
CA LEU A 371 -13.26 5.32 5.63
C LEU A 371 -12.94 4.72 4.25
N ARG A 372 -13.36 5.41 3.17
CA ARG A 372 -13.14 4.99 1.79
C ARG A 372 -11.80 5.53 1.30
N LEU A 373 -10.88 4.63 0.97
CA LEU A 373 -9.56 4.99 0.47
C LEU A 373 -9.49 4.97 -1.07
N GLN A 374 -10.28 4.11 -1.71
CA GLN A 374 -10.48 4.08 -3.17
C GLN A 374 -11.63 3.13 -3.53
N PRO A 375 -12.35 3.32 -4.65
CA PRO A 375 -12.51 4.60 -5.35
C PRO A 375 -13.45 5.52 -4.55
N ASN A 376 -13.77 6.69 -5.07
CA ASN A 376 -14.70 7.64 -4.42
C ASN A 376 -14.30 7.92 -2.96
N GLU A 377 -13.10 8.45 -2.83
CA GLU A 377 -12.46 8.76 -1.55
C GLU A 377 -13.37 9.59 -0.65
N GLY A 378 -13.55 9.16 0.62
CA GLY A 378 -14.49 9.85 1.50
C GLY A 378 -14.71 9.16 2.84
N ILE A 379 -15.69 9.68 3.58
CA ILE A 379 -16.06 9.19 4.91
C ILE A 379 -17.58 9.06 4.97
N VAL A 380 -18.09 7.90 5.40
CA VAL A 380 -19.51 7.67 5.62
C VAL A 380 -19.75 7.34 7.09
N LEU A 381 -20.68 8.03 7.72
CA LEU A 381 -21.18 7.70 9.05
C LEU A 381 -22.63 7.23 8.96
N LYS A 382 -22.91 6.00 9.40
CA LYS A 382 -24.26 5.43 9.49
C LYS A 382 -24.75 5.49 10.93
N PHE A 383 -25.96 6.04 11.15
CA PHE A 383 -26.52 6.21 12.48
C PHE A 383 -28.06 6.22 12.44
N GLY A 384 -28.69 6.01 13.60
CA GLY A 384 -30.16 6.01 13.72
C GLY A 384 -30.76 7.42 13.79
N MET A 385 -31.82 7.68 13.03
CA MET A 385 -32.62 8.89 13.12
C MET A 385 -34.12 8.56 13.24
N LYS A 386 -34.84 9.40 14.00
CA LYS A 386 -36.31 9.30 14.09
C LYS A 386 -36.95 9.55 12.72
N THR A 387 -37.82 8.66 12.31
CA THR A 387 -38.65 8.85 11.10
C THR A 387 -39.66 9.99 11.33
N PRO A 388 -39.85 10.92 10.38
CA PRO A 388 -40.89 11.94 10.49
C PRO A 388 -42.28 11.32 10.64
N GLY A 389 -43.09 11.86 11.54
CA GLY A 389 -44.45 11.38 11.81
C GLY A 389 -44.69 11.13 13.30
N PRO A 390 -45.87 10.57 13.66
CA PRO A 390 -46.19 10.19 15.02
C PRO A 390 -45.35 9.03 15.51
N GLY A 391 -45.07 8.99 16.82
CA GLY A 391 -44.26 7.94 17.45
C GLY A 391 -42.74 8.21 17.42
N PHE A 392 -41.97 7.20 17.82
CA PHE A 392 -40.50 7.24 17.89
C PHE A 392 -39.91 6.05 17.08
N ASP A 393 -40.36 5.91 15.84
CA ASP A 393 -39.78 4.92 14.94
C ASP A 393 -38.43 5.42 14.41
N VAL A 394 -37.42 4.59 14.48
CA VAL A 394 -36.02 4.92 14.10
C VAL A 394 -35.63 4.14 12.86
N LYS A 395 -34.99 4.81 11.93
CA LYS A 395 -34.35 4.19 10.76
C LYS A 395 -32.89 4.59 10.66
N GLN A 396 -32.08 3.76 10.01
CA GLN A 396 -30.69 4.09 9.70
C GLN A 396 -30.62 5.12 8.58
N VAL A 397 -29.80 6.15 8.79
CA VAL A 397 -29.45 7.16 7.79
C VAL A 397 -27.93 7.23 7.68
N MET A 398 -27.44 7.90 6.63
CA MET A 398 -26.00 8.12 6.46
C MET A 398 -25.68 9.59 6.22
N MET A 399 -24.51 10.01 6.72
CA MET A 399 -23.81 11.23 6.32
C MET A 399 -22.65 10.80 5.46
N ASP A 400 -22.60 11.25 4.21
CA ASP A 400 -21.53 10.96 3.25
C ASP A 400 -20.76 12.23 2.93
N PHE A 401 -19.45 12.19 3.11
CA PHE A 401 -18.52 13.22 2.74
C PHE A 401 -17.55 12.67 1.68
N SER A 402 -17.49 13.31 0.52
CA SER A 402 -16.53 13.00 -0.54
C SER A 402 -15.38 14.02 -0.55
N TYR A 403 -14.16 13.56 -0.80
CA TYR A 403 -12.98 14.44 -0.95
C TYR A 403 -13.12 15.43 -2.11
N ASP A 404 -13.88 15.11 -3.15
CA ASP A 404 -14.19 16.03 -4.25
C ASP A 404 -14.86 17.32 -3.77
N GLN A 405 -15.55 17.28 -2.62
CA GLN A 405 -16.19 18.46 -2.00
C GLN A 405 -15.19 19.45 -1.40
N LEU A 406 -13.93 19.04 -1.16
CA LEU A 406 -12.89 19.96 -0.68
C LEU A 406 -12.35 20.89 -1.77
N GLY A 407 -12.80 20.75 -3.01
CA GLY A 407 -12.49 21.68 -4.11
C GLY A 407 -11.06 21.55 -4.62
N GLY A 408 -10.89 20.80 -5.71
CA GLY A 408 -9.97 21.10 -6.78
C GLY A 408 -8.48 20.79 -6.62
N LEU A 409 -8.02 20.17 -5.56
CA LEU A 409 -6.71 19.54 -5.59
C LEU A 409 -6.91 18.07 -5.98
N PRO A 410 -6.46 17.66 -7.20
CA PRO A 410 -6.44 16.24 -7.51
C PRO A 410 -5.65 15.53 -6.40
N THR A 411 -6.22 14.46 -5.86
CA THR A 411 -5.51 13.57 -4.93
C THR A 411 -4.16 13.24 -5.55
N GLY A 412 -3.08 13.68 -4.88
CA GLY A 412 -1.73 13.63 -5.44
C GLY A 412 -1.31 12.20 -5.75
N ASP A 413 -0.51 12.01 -6.79
CA ASP A 413 0.10 10.70 -7.07
C ASP A 413 0.93 10.27 -5.86
N ALA A 414 0.62 9.10 -5.29
CA ALA A 414 1.30 8.56 -4.11
C ALA A 414 2.82 8.44 -4.30
N TYR A 415 3.29 8.14 -5.51
CA TYR A 415 4.72 8.10 -5.82
C TYR A 415 5.35 9.49 -5.80
N ALA A 416 4.66 10.51 -6.34
CA ALA A 416 5.15 11.89 -6.30
C ALA A 416 5.32 12.33 -4.84
N ARG A 417 4.34 12.06 -3.99
CA ARG A 417 4.41 12.36 -2.55
C ARG A 417 5.59 11.69 -1.88
N LEU A 418 5.76 10.39 -2.03
CA LEU A 418 6.85 9.63 -1.40
C LEU A 418 8.23 10.05 -1.92
N ILE A 419 8.37 10.33 -3.22
CA ILE A 419 9.63 10.82 -3.76
C ILE A 419 9.97 12.20 -3.17
N GLU A 420 8.99 13.11 -3.06
CA GLU A 420 9.16 14.42 -2.45
C GLU A 420 9.58 14.32 -0.98
N ASP A 421 8.91 13.50 -0.17
CA ASP A 421 9.27 13.26 1.23
C ASP A 421 10.71 12.73 1.35
N CYS A 422 11.10 11.80 0.47
CA CYS A 422 12.49 11.33 0.43
C CYS A 422 13.48 12.44 0.05
N ILE A 423 13.16 13.31 -0.93
CA ILE A 423 14.00 14.45 -1.30
C ILE A 423 14.14 15.42 -0.12
N GLN A 424 13.08 15.64 0.65
CA GLN A 424 13.09 16.48 1.84
C GLN A 424 13.78 15.83 3.05
N GLY A 425 13.96 14.50 3.02
CA GLY A 425 14.54 13.73 4.11
C GLY A 425 13.54 13.39 5.21
N ASP A 426 12.26 13.34 4.88
CA ASP A 426 11.20 12.93 5.79
C ASP A 426 10.89 11.43 5.63
N PRO A 427 11.25 10.56 6.58
CA PRO A 427 10.96 9.14 6.52
C PRO A 427 9.62 8.74 7.18
N THR A 428 8.71 9.68 7.46
CA THR A 428 7.46 9.43 8.20
C THR A 428 6.60 8.34 7.53
N LEU A 429 6.46 8.41 6.21
CA LEU A 429 5.60 7.49 5.43
C LEU A 429 6.36 6.26 4.89
N PHE A 430 7.52 5.95 5.46
CA PHE A 430 8.33 4.81 5.02
C PHE A 430 8.50 3.77 6.13
N THR A 431 8.43 2.51 5.72
CA THR A 431 8.48 1.38 6.66
C THR A 431 9.89 1.22 7.24
N ARG A 432 10.00 1.20 8.56
CA ARG A 432 11.27 1.00 9.28
C ARG A 432 11.63 -0.48 9.35
N SER A 433 12.92 -0.79 9.47
CA SER A 433 13.43 -2.17 9.49
C SER A 433 12.79 -3.07 10.55
N ASP A 434 12.58 -2.55 11.75
CA ASP A 434 11.93 -3.28 12.85
C ASP A 434 10.44 -3.56 12.59
N ALA A 435 9.73 -2.61 11.95
CA ALA A 435 8.35 -2.81 11.50
C ALA A 435 8.26 -3.92 10.44
N VAL A 436 9.19 -3.96 9.47
CA VAL A 436 9.27 -5.05 8.49
C VAL A 436 9.43 -6.40 9.17
N GLU A 437 10.38 -6.50 10.13
CA GLU A 437 10.62 -7.77 10.84
C GLU A 437 9.46 -8.16 11.76
N ALA A 438 8.82 -7.20 12.43
CA ALA A 438 7.67 -7.45 13.28
C ALA A 438 6.47 -7.96 12.46
N SER A 439 6.22 -7.35 11.30
CA SER A 439 5.18 -7.80 10.36
C SER A 439 5.48 -9.23 9.87
N TRP A 440 6.69 -9.52 9.39
CA TRP A 440 7.04 -10.88 8.97
C TRP A 440 6.98 -11.91 10.10
N ARG A 441 7.37 -11.55 11.32
CA ARG A 441 7.26 -12.45 12.50
C ARG A 441 5.82 -12.89 12.74
N PHE A 442 4.86 -12.02 12.45
CA PHE A 442 3.45 -12.34 12.59
C PHE A 442 2.94 -13.23 11.44
N PHE A 443 3.33 -12.99 10.18
CA PHE A 443 2.81 -13.72 9.03
C PHE A 443 3.60 -14.99 8.66
N ASP A 444 4.85 -15.11 9.06
CA ASP A 444 5.71 -16.26 8.75
C ASP A 444 5.13 -17.61 9.22
N PRO A 445 4.48 -17.71 10.40
CA PRO A 445 3.78 -18.93 10.82
C PRO A 445 2.71 -19.39 9.83
N VAL A 446 1.96 -18.46 9.21
CA VAL A 446 0.93 -18.78 8.19
C VAL A 446 1.57 -19.45 6.97
N LEU A 447 2.66 -18.85 6.47
CA LEU A 447 3.38 -19.37 5.30
C LEU A 447 4.00 -20.73 5.58
N ARG A 448 4.54 -20.92 6.80
CA ARG A 448 5.12 -22.18 7.24
C ARG A 448 4.05 -23.26 7.35
N TYR A 449 2.92 -22.94 7.97
CA TYR A 449 1.78 -23.85 8.10
C TYR A 449 1.32 -24.35 6.72
N TRP A 450 1.11 -23.46 5.76
CA TRP A 450 0.71 -23.84 4.39
C TRP A 450 1.76 -24.66 3.64
N LYS A 451 3.03 -24.49 3.95
CA LYS A 451 4.13 -25.27 3.37
C LYS A 451 4.21 -26.68 3.97
N GLU A 452 3.97 -26.81 5.27
CA GLU A 452 4.02 -28.08 6.02
C GLU A 452 2.73 -28.89 5.84
N HIS A 453 1.57 -28.22 5.74
CA HIS A 453 0.25 -28.83 5.56
C HIS A 453 -0.24 -28.60 4.12
N THR A 454 0.25 -29.45 3.22
CA THR A 454 -0.10 -29.35 1.77
C THR A 454 -1.58 -29.68 1.50
N ASP A 455 -2.27 -30.32 2.43
CA ASP A 455 -3.72 -30.61 2.45
C ASP A 455 -4.56 -29.48 3.02
N ALA A 456 -3.97 -28.48 3.69
CA ALA A 456 -4.70 -27.34 4.25
C ALA A 456 -5.65 -26.73 3.22
N PRO A 457 -6.90 -26.37 3.57
CA PRO A 457 -7.93 -25.97 2.62
C PRO A 457 -7.51 -24.78 1.74
N LEU A 458 -7.86 -24.85 0.46
CA LEU A 458 -7.81 -23.76 -0.50
C LEU A 458 -9.16 -23.75 -1.24
N TYR A 459 -10.00 -22.78 -0.92
CA TYR A 459 -11.37 -22.73 -1.40
C TYR A 459 -11.48 -22.08 -2.77
N GLY A 460 -12.36 -22.62 -3.62
CA GLY A 460 -12.67 -21.98 -4.89
C GLY A 460 -13.72 -20.88 -4.72
N TYR A 461 -13.58 -19.75 -5.41
CA TYR A 461 -14.64 -18.75 -5.52
C TYR A 461 -14.84 -18.35 -6.98
N PRO A 462 -16.10 -18.27 -7.45
CA PRO A 462 -16.39 -17.84 -8.82
C PRO A 462 -15.94 -16.39 -9.08
N VAL A 463 -15.38 -16.13 -10.25
CA VAL A 463 -15.05 -14.75 -10.66
C VAL A 463 -16.26 -13.83 -10.52
N GLY A 464 -16.08 -12.69 -9.90
CA GLY A 464 -17.09 -11.67 -9.67
C GLY A 464 -17.95 -11.88 -8.41
N THR A 465 -17.53 -12.76 -7.50
CA THR A 465 -18.13 -12.94 -6.17
C THR A 465 -17.25 -12.32 -5.07
N TRP A 466 -17.78 -12.22 -3.84
CA TRP A 466 -17.06 -11.63 -2.69
C TRP A 466 -16.11 -12.60 -1.99
N GLY A 467 -15.75 -13.68 -2.63
CA GLY A 467 -14.82 -14.69 -2.11
C GLY A 467 -15.49 -15.99 -1.74
N PRO A 468 -14.78 -16.88 -1.05
CA PRO A 468 -15.33 -18.14 -0.56
C PRO A 468 -16.39 -17.94 0.53
N LEU A 469 -17.40 -18.82 0.57
CA LEU A 469 -18.45 -18.82 1.61
C LEU A 469 -17.89 -19.03 3.01
N GLU A 470 -16.79 -19.74 3.14
CA GLU A 470 -16.08 -19.97 4.39
C GLU A 470 -15.57 -18.66 5.02
N SER A 471 -15.30 -17.65 4.22
CA SER A 471 -14.95 -16.32 4.72
C SER A 471 -16.13 -15.60 5.38
N GLU A 472 -17.35 -15.84 4.92
CA GLU A 472 -18.57 -15.34 5.54
C GLU A 472 -18.88 -16.15 6.82
N ALA A 473 -18.72 -17.48 6.78
CA ALA A 473 -18.90 -18.34 7.93
C ALA A 473 -17.98 -17.93 9.10
N MET A 474 -16.70 -17.65 8.82
CA MET A 474 -15.73 -17.16 9.81
C MET A 474 -16.22 -15.87 10.51
N MET A 475 -16.87 -14.96 9.79
CA MET A 475 -17.44 -13.74 10.37
C MET A 475 -18.67 -14.05 11.24
N HIS A 476 -19.59 -14.87 10.71
CA HIS A 476 -20.86 -15.20 11.38
C HIS A 476 -20.68 -15.95 12.71
N GLU A 477 -19.67 -16.80 12.82
CA GLU A 477 -19.32 -17.49 14.09
C GLU A 477 -19.08 -16.52 15.25
N HIS A 478 -18.69 -15.29 14.92
CA HIS A 478 -18.44 -14.23 15.89
C HIS A 478 -19.51 -13.14 15.90
N GLY A 479 -20.64 -13.36 15.23
CA GLY A 479 -21.74 -12.39 15.14
C GLY A 479 -21.42 -11.17 14.28
N ALA A 480 -20.36 -11.24 13.46
CA ALA A 480 -19.94 -10.18 12.53
C ALA A 480 -20.39 -10.49 11.10
N GLU A 481 -20.41 -9.49 10.23
CA GLU A 481 -20.76 -9.62 8.81
C GLU A 481 -19.83 -8.72 8.00
N TRP A 482 -19.43 -9.18 6.80
CA TRP A 482 -18.69 -8.33 5.87
C TRP A 482 -19.55 -7.20 5.32
N THR A 483 -19.03 -6.01 5.33
CA THR A 483 -19.58 -4.90 4.56
C THR A 483 -19.22 -5.10 3.09
N ASN A 484 -20.25 -5.28 2.23
CA ASN A 484 -20.07 -5.52 0.80
C ASN A 484 -20.59 -4.31 0.01
N PRO A 485 -19.72 -3.39 -0.45
CA PRO A 485 -20.15 -2.26 -1.25
C PRO A 485 -20.68 -2.71 -2.63
N CYS A 486 -21.62 -1.94 -3.20
CA CYS A 486 -22.21 -2.23 -4.50
C CYS A 486 -21.18 -2.22 -5.63
N LYS A 487 -21.44 -3.00 -6.69
CA LYS A 487 -20.55 -3.12 -7.86
C LYS A 487 -20.26 -1.79 -8.59
N ASN A 488 -21.08 -0.78 -8.41
CA ASN A 488 -21.05 0.47 -9.19
C ASN A 488 -20.51 1.68 -8.41
N LEU A 489 -19.65 1.47 -7.41
CA LEU A 489 -19.05 2.58 -6.63
C LEU A 489 -18.34 3.64 -7.47
N THR A 490 -17.91 3.28 -8.69
CA THR A 490 -17.25 4.22 -9.61
C THR A 490 -18.21 5.13 -10.37
N ASN A 491 -19.52 4.84 -10.34
CA ASN A 491 -20.54 5.49 -11.16
C ASN A 491 -21.61 6.23 -10.36
N THR A 492 -21.55 6.20 -9.04
CA THR A 492 -22.56 6.85 -8.18
C THR A 492 -21.85 7.75 -7.15
N ASP A 493 -22.41 8.93 -6.95
CA ASP A 493 -21.93 9.88 -5.94
C ASP A 493 -22.29 9.46 -4.50
N GLU A 494 -23.12 8.42 -4.35
CA GLU A 494 -23.59 7.92 -3.05
C GLU A 494 -22.99 6.54 -2.73
N TYR A 495 -22.64 6.34 -1.46
CA TYR A 495 -22.19 5.04 -0.94
C TYR A 495 -23.37 4.05 -0.95
N CYS A 496 -23.15 2.90 -1.57
CA CYS A 496 -24.11 1.80 -1.64
C CYS A 496 -23.51 0.54 -1.03
N GLU A 497 -24.29 -0.15 -0.19
CA GLU A 497 -23.96 -1.44 0.43
C GLU A 497 -24.99 -2.49 -0.03
N LEU A 498 -24.51 -3.72 -0.35
CA LEU A 498 -25.35 -4.86 -0.74
C LEU A 498 -25.99 -5.54 0.47
#